data_abdeb9ce2f4ef46f2bcff295259ea29f
#
_entry.id   abdeb9ce2f4ef46f2bcff295259ea29f
#
_cell.length_a   1.000
_cell.length_b   1.000
_cell.length_c   1.000
_cell.angle_alpha   90.00
_cell.angle_beta   90.00
_cell.angle_gamma   90.00
#
_symmetry.space_group_name_H-M   'P 1'
#
loop_
_entity.id
_entity.type
_entity.pdbx_description
1 polymer ?
#
loop_
_entity_poly.entity_id
_entity_poly.type
_entity_poly.pdbx_seq_one_letter_code
_entity_poly.pdbx_strand_id
1 'polypeptide(L)'
;SHHYLRLTVDDVPGVLAQVATELGKRGIGISSVLQPEDLESTTGETSLVLMVHDARVGDMKQALDALRSLSCVRGEPTWMRVETLQ
;
A
#
# COMPACT_ATOMS: atom_id res chain seq x y z
N SER A 1 -12.08 -11.27 -0.39
CA SER A 1 -11.03 -11.17 -1.42
C SER A 1 -9.78 -10.55 -0.85
N HIS A 2 -8.64 -11.02 -1.30
CA HIS A 2 -7.35 -10.46 -0.95
C HIS A 2 -6.82 -9.63 -2.11
N HIS A 3 -6.08 -8.58 -1.77
CA HIS A 3 -5.46 -7.73 -2.78
C HIS A 3 -4.00 -7.52 -2.43
N TYR A 4 -3.18 -7.46 -3.45
CA TYR A 4 -1.78 -7.10 -3.36
C TYR A 4 -1.64 -5.62 -3.71
N LEU A 5 -0.91 -4.89 -2.91
CA LEU A 5 -0.69 -3.46 -3.11
C LEU A 5 0.79 -3.15 -2.94
N ARG A 6 1.38 -2.54 -3.94
CA ARG A 6 2.77 -2.12 -3.88
C ARG A 6 2.86 -0.62 -4.11
N LEU A 7 3.55 0.05 -3.21
CA LEU A 7 3.75 1.48 -3.26
C LEU A 7 5.25 1.79 -3.28
N THR A 8 5.61 2.86 -3.97
CA THR A 8 6.90 3.50 -3.79
C THR A 8 6.68 4.69 -2.89
N VAL A 9 7.40 4.76 -1.79
CA VAL A 9 7.19 5.77 -0.75
C VAL A 9 8.52 6.39 -0.35
N ASP A 10 8.45 7.56 0.28
CA ASP A 10 9.62 8.17 0.89
C ASP A 10 10.13 7.27 2.02
N ASP A 11 11.44 7.11 2.12
CA ASP A 11 12.06 6.32 3.17
C ASP A 11 12.23 7.18 4.42
N VAL A 12 11.12 7.50 5.07
CA VAL A 12 11.07 8.34 6.27
C VAL A 12 10.13 7.73 7.30
N PRO A 13 10.33 8.03 8.58
CA PRO A 13 9.43 7.55 9.62
C PRO A 13 7.98 8.02 9.41
N GLY A 14 7.03 7.19 9.80
CA GLY A 14 5.61 7.55 9.79
C GLY A 14 4.87 7.26 8.49
N VAL A 15 5.56 6.84 7.43
CA VAL A 15 4.92 6.57 6.13
C VAL A 15 3.91 5.43 6.25
N LEU A 16 4.30 4.33 6.91
CA LEU A 16 3.39 3.20 7.08
C LEU A 16 2.12 3.60 7.82
N ALA A 17 2.26 4.46 8.83
CA ALA A 17 1.11 4.94 9.59
C ALA A 17 0.15 5.74 8.71
N GLN A 18 0.67 6.58 7.82
CA GLN A 18 -0.17 7.35 6.90
C GLN A 18 -0.91 6.43 5.92
N VAL A 19 -0.22 5.45 5.38
CA VAL A 19 -0.83 4.47 4.45
C VAL A 19 -1.89 3.66 5.18
N ALA A 20 -1.58 3.14 6.35
CA ALA A 20 -2.51 2.34 7.14
C ALA A 20 -3.75 3.13 7.54
N THR A 21 -3.59 4.41 7.85
CA THR A 21 -4.72 5.28 8.19
C THR A 21 -5.69 5.40 7.02
N GLU A 22 -5.17 5.61 5.81
CA GLU A 22 -6.04 5.73 4.63
C GLU A 22 -6.78 4.44 4.31
N LEU A 23 -6.13 3.29 4.49
CA LEU A 23 -6.79 2.01 4.32
C LEU A 23 -7.84 1.77 5.41
N GLY A 24 -7.49 2.07 6.65
CA GLY A 24 -8.39 1.87 7.80
C GLY A 24 -9.65 2.72 7.73
N LYS A 25 -9.56 3.93 7.22
CA LYS A 25 -10.74 4.81 7.04
C LYS A 25 -11.80 4.18 6.15
N ARG A 26 -11.41 3.26 5.29
CA ARG A 26 -12.30 2.60 4.32
C ARG A 26 -12.62 1.16 4.72
N GLY A 27 -12.27 0.78 5.95
CA GLY A 27 -12.54 -0.54 6.47
C GLY A 27 -11.71 -1.65 5.84
N ILE A 28 -10.57 -1.29 5.23
CA ILE A 28 -9.70 -2.26 4.58
C ILE A 28 -8.70 -2.79 5.60
N GLY A 29 -8.70 -4.10 5.82
CA GLY A 29 -7.77 -4.74 6.74
C GLY A 29 -6.44 -5.05 6.08
N ILE A 30 -5.36 -4.96 6.85
CA ILE A 30 -4.02 -5.29 6.39
C ILE A 30 -3.64 -6.64 6.99
N SER A 31 -3.36 -7.64 6.13
CA SER A 31 -2.94 -8.96 6.59
C SER A 31 -1.43 -9.10 6.69
N SER A 32 -0.69 -8.39 5.86
CA SER A 32 0.77 -8.39 5.98
C SER A 32 1.37 -7.14 5.36
N VAL A 33 2.53 -6.76 5.85
CA VAL A 33 3.31 -5.65 5.34
C VAL A 33 4.73 -6.14 5.15
N LEU A 34 5.28 -5.87 3.99
CA LEU A 34 6.67 -6.17 3.69
C LEU A 34 7.34 -4.91 3.18
N GLN A 35 8.44 -4.56 3.79
CA GLN A 35 9.26 -3.45 3.35
C GLN A 35 10.63 -4.02 2.99
N PRO A 36 10.85 -4.34 1.70
CA PRO A 36 12.13 -4.91 1.28
C PRO A 36 13.28 -3.97 1.60
N GLU A 37 14.34 -4.52 2.16
CA GLU A 37 15.55 -3.74 2.38
C GLU A 37 16.21 -3.47 1.04
N ASP A 38 16.38 -2.19 0.73
CA ASP A 38 17.17 -1.77 -0.41
C ASP A 38 18.41 -1.09 0.13
N LEU A 39 19.46 -1.87 0.27
CA LEU A 39 20.71 -1.39 0.82
C LEU A 39 21.42 -0.41 -0.09
N GLU A 40 20.97 -0.30 -1.33
CA GLU A 40 21.58 0.58 -2.33
C GLU A 40 20.69 1.74 -2.71
N SER A 41 19.63 1.98 -1.95
CA SER A 41 18.75 3.11 -2.26
C SER A 41 19.48 4.42 -2.06
N THR A 42 19.73 5.11 -3.16
CA THR A 42 20.34 6.43 -3.16
C THR A 42 19.32 7.53 -3.41
N THR A 43 18.04 7.15 -3.60
CA THR A 43 16.98 8.07 -3.99
C THR A 43 16.17 8.59 -2.83
N GLY A 44 16.33 7.98 -1.64
CA GLY A 44 15.47 8.30 -0.48
C GLY A 44 14.08 7.70 -0.59
N GLU A 45 13.88 6.76 -1.51
CA GLU A 45 12.61 6.07 -1.70
C GLU A 45 12.77 4.59 -1.39
N THR A 46 11.65 3.96 -1.02
CA THR A 46 11.62 2.52 -0.76
C THR A 46 10.29 1.94 -1.21
N SER A 47 10.25 0.63 -1.39
CA SER A 47 9.01 -0.06 -1.72
C SER A 47 8.30 -0.48 -0.44
N LEU A 48 6.98 -0.41 -0.48
CA LEU A 48 6.11 -0.89 0.59
C LEU A 48 5.10 -1.83 -0.05
N VAL A 49 5.11 -3.10 0.38
CA VAL A 49 4.23 -4.11 -0.15
C VAL A 49 3.23 -4.50 0.94
N LEU A 50 1.95 -4.44 0.60
CA LEU A 50 0.89 -4.79 1.54
C LEU A 50 -0.02 -5.86 0.93
N MET A 51 -0.42 -6.80 1.76
CA MET A 51 -1.55 -7.67 1.45
C MET A 51 -2.73 -7.18 2.27
N VAL A 52 -3.82 -6.88 1.59
CA VAL A 52 -5.03 -6.38 2.23
C VAL A 52 -6.18 -7.35 1.99
N HIS A 53 -7.16 -7.31 2.88
CA HIS A 53 -8.29 -8.25 2.84
C HIS A 53 -9.58 -7.54 3.15
N ASP A 54 -10.68 -8.24 2.84
CA ASP A 54 -12.05 -7.76 3.10
C ASP A 54 -12.35 -6.43 2.44
N ALA A 55 -11.70 -6.18 1.30
CA ALA A 55 -11.89 -4.96 0.55
C ALA A 55 -12.73 -5.21 -0.69
N ARG A 56 -13.70 -4.34 -0.92
CA ARG A 56 -14.44 -4.31 -2.18
C ARG A 56 -13.63 -3.53 -3.21
N VAL A 57 -13.86 -3.82 -4.48
CA VAL A 57 -13.15 -3.13 -5.57
C VAL A 57 -13.36 -1.62 -5.49
N GLY A 58 -14.59 -1.17 -5.18
CA GLY A 58 -14.86 0.26 -5.04
C GLY A 58 -14.06 0.90 -3.90
N ASP A 59 -13.95 0.20 -2.77
CA ASP A 59 -13.18 0.69 -1.63
C ASP A 59 -11.68 0.75 -1.98
N MET A 60 -11.19 -0.23 -2.74
CA MET A 60 -9.80 -0.23 -3.20
C MET A 60 -9.53 0.95 -4.13
N LYS A 61 -10.45 1.24 -5.04
CA LYS A 61 -10.28 2.40 -5.94
C LYS A 61 -10.22 3.70 -5.16
N GLN A 62 -11.09 3.88 -4.17
CA GLN A 62 -11.07 5.06 -3.31
C GLN A 62 -9.77 5.13 -2.51
N ALA A 63 -9.31 4.00 -1.98
CA ALA A 63 -8.08 3.96 -1.23
C ALA A 63 -6.89 4.33 -2.10
N LEU A 64 -6.83 3.83 -3.33
CA LEU A 64 -5.76 4.16 -4.26
C LEU A 64 -5.73 5.65 -4.56
N ASP A 65 -6.88 6.27 -4.77
CA ASP A 65 -6.95 7.71 -4.99
C ASP A 65 -6.41 8.49 -3.78
N ALA A 66 -6.79 8.06 -2.58
CA ALA A 66 -6.30 8.69 -1.36
C ALA A 66 -4.78 8.51 -1.19
N LEU A 67 -4.28 7.32 -1.51
CA LEU A 67 -2.84 7.04 -1.42
C LEU A 67 -2.04 7.88 -2.42
N ARG A 68 -2.55 8.05 -3.65
CA ARG A 68 -1.90 8.92 -4.63
C ARG A 68 -1.78 10.35 -4.15
N SER A 69 -2.69 10.79 -3.30
CA SER A 69 -2.71 12.16 -2.79
C SER A 69 -1.75 12.39 -1.63
N LEU A 70 -1.22 11.32 -1.03
CA LEU A 70 -0.25 11.45 0.05
C LEU A 70 1.09 11.92 -0.51
N SER A 71 1.67 12.92 0.12
CA SER A 71 2.95 13.48 -0.33
C SER A 71 4.10 12.48 -0.23
N CYS A 72 3.97 11.49 0.63
CA CYS A 72 4.99 10.46 0.81
C CYS A 72 4.92 9.32 -0.21
N VAL A 73 3.85 9.26 -1.01
CA VAL A 73 3.68 8.24 -2.04
C VAL A 73 4.17 8.79 -3.37
N ARG A 74 5.06 8.04 -4.02
CA ARG A 74 5.68 8.42 -5.28
C ARG A 74 5.18 7.52 -6.39
N GLY A 75 4.81 8.12 -7.53
CA GLY A 75 4.36 7.37 -8.70
C GLY A 75 3.02 6.66 -8.48
N GLU A 76 2.72 5.75 -9.38
CA GLU A 76 1.47 5.01 -9.36
C GLU A 76 1.57 3.77 -8.48
N PRO A 77 0.61 3.56 -7.58
CA PRO A 77 0.51 2.28 -6.88
C PRO A 77 0.25 1.12 -7.83
N THR A 78 0.82 -0.03 -7.53
CA THR A 78 0.49 -1.28 -8.21
C THR A 78 -0.56 -2.00 -7.39
N TRP A 79 -1.64 -2.38 -8.02
CA TRP A 79 -2.74 -3.09 -7.37
C TRP A 79 -3.11 -4.32 -8.18
N MET A 80 -3.13 -5.47 -7.50
CA MET A 80 -3.56 -6.72 -8.11
C MET A 80 -4.50 -7.44 -7.17
N ARG A 81 -5.57 -7.97 -7.73
CA ARG A 81 -6.47 -8.84 -6.99
C ARG A 81 -5.84 -10.22 -6.88
N VAL A 82 -5.84 -10.75 -5.68
CA VAL A 82 -5.29 -12.08 -5.43
C VAL A 82 -6.44 -13.04 -5.20
N GLU A 83 -6.52 -14.09 -5.99
CA GLU A 83 -7.50 -15.13 -5.80
C GLU A 83 -6.82 -16.36 -5.24
N THR A 84 -7.43 -16.92 -4.21
CA THR A 84 -6.95 -18.14 -3.61
C THR A 84 -7.73 -19.32 -4.19
N LEU A 85 -7.02 -20.20 -4.84
CA LEU A 85 -7.60 -21.45 -5.32
C LEU A 85 -7.57 -22.47 -4.20
N GLN A 86 -8.72 -23.03 -3.90
CA GLN A 86 -8.85 -24.07 -2.89
C GLN A 86 -9.49 -25.31 -3.47
#